data_3f4d1485b8b4c6248cde2d4cfc836eb5
#
_entry.id   3f4d1485b8b4c6248cde2d4cfc836eb5
#
_cell.length_a   1.000
_cell.length_b   1.000
_cell.length_c   1.000
_cell.angle_alpha   90.00
_cell.angle_beta   90.00
_cell.angle_gamma   90.00
#
_symmetry.space_group_name_H-M   'P 1'
#
loop_
_entity.id
_entity.type
_entity.pdbx_description
1 polymer ?
#
loop_
_entity_poly.entity_id
_entity_poly.type
_entity_poly.pdbx_seq_one_letter_code
_entity_poly.pdbx_strand_id
1 'polypeptide(L)'
;MKKETLLTAVVFLVVGFLAGYITAAQMGWSGRQKGVMTASSGTTAENTGSSPGTGQGGAMPSGLPQGHPPIDNALIIKQLQEEAQQNPKDPDIPLKLANFLYDQRQYPQAIEWYQKSLALNPNNVNARTDLGTAYYYTGQSGEALKQYSQSLAIDPDHKPTLLNVIVVNLEGTHNLAAARKAWDHLHKLDPANPSLPGLKQKLDAAQGSSGDATSSQ
;
A
#
# COMPACT_ATOMS: atom_id res chain seq x y z
N MET A 1 -33.84 -2.36 31.72
CA MET A 1 -33.59 -3.65 31.05
C MET A 1 -32.68 -4.46 31.98
N LYS A 2 -33.09 -5.66 32.34
CA LYS A 2 -32.40 -6.51 33.32
C LYS A 2 -31.13 -7.08 32.65
N LYS A 3 -30.01 -7.07 33.38
CA LYS A 3 -28.66 -7.51 32.86
C LYS A 3 -28.71 -8.94 32.26
N GLU A 4 -29.63 -9.77 32.71
CA GLU A 4 -29.85 -11.15 32.24
C GLU A 4 -30.39 -11.21 30.80
N THR A 5 -31.22 -10.25 30.37
CA THR A 5 -31.76 -10.20 29.00
C THR A 5 -30.69 -9.76 27.97
N LEU A 6 -29.71 -8.97 28.41
CA LEU A 6 -28.58 -8.56 27.54
C LEU A 6 -27.60 -9.71 27.32
N LEU A 7 -27.35 -10.53 28.37
CA LEU A 7 -26.44 -11.66 28.31
C LEU A 7 -26.97 -12.76 27.39
N THR A 8 -28.29 -13.04 27.46
CA THR A 8 -28.93 -14.03 26.56
C THR A 8 -28.90 -13.60 25.10
N ALA A 9 -29.11 -12.32 24.79
CA ALA A 9 -29.04 -11.81 23.42
C ALA A 9 -27.63 -11.93 22.81
N VAL A 10 -26.58 -11.68 23.60
CA VAL A 10 -25.19 -11.82 23.14
C VAL A 10 -24.82 -13.28 22.89
N VAL A 11 -25.27 -14.21 23.75
CA VAL A 11 -25.03 -15.65 23.56
C VAL A 11 -25.69 -16.18 22.30
N PHE A 12 -26.93 -15.79 21.99
CA PHE A 12 -27.60 -16.20 20.76
C PHE A 12 -26.94 -15.62 19.49
N LEU A 13 -26.38 -14.41 19.55
CA LEU A 13 -25.63 -13.81 18.43
C LEU A 13 -24.33 -14.58 18.15
N VAL A 14 -23.59 -14.97 19.19
CA VAL A 14 -22.34 -15.72 19.05
C VAL A 14 -22.58 -17.14 18.57
N VAL A 15 -23.60 -17.82 19.07
CA VAL A 15 -23.96 -19.18 18.65
C VAL A 15 -24.50 -19.20 17.22
N GLY A 16 -25.31 -18.20 16.82
CA GLY A 16 -25.79 -18.06 15.44
C GLY A 16 -24.65 -17.81 14.44
N PHE A 17 -23.64 -17.02 14.81
CA PHE A 17 -22.48 -16.78 13.97
C PHE A 17 -21.59 -18.02 13.80
N LEU A 18 -21.38 -18.80 14.86
CA LEU A 18 -20.62 -20.06 14.81
C LEU A 18 -21.34 -21.14 13.99
N ALA A 19 -22.66 -21.26 14.09
CA ALA A 19 -23.44 -22.23 13.30
C ALA A 19 -23.42 -21.87 11.79
N GLY A 20 -23.46 -20.59 11.43
CA GLY A 20 -23.35 -20.11 10.05
C GLY A 20 -21.98 -20.39 9.45
N TYR A 21 -20.92 -20.28 10.25
CA TYR A 21 -19.53 -20.54 9.80
C TYR A 21 -19.26 -22.01 9.51
N ILE A 22 -19.83 -22.93 10.30
CA ILE A 22 -19.62 -24.39 10.14
C ILE A 22 -20.33 -24.91 8.88
N THR A 23 -21.50 -24.37 8.52
CA THR A 23 -22.22 -24.83 7.31
C THR A 23 -21.58 -24.34 6.01
N ALA A 24 -20.89 -23.20 6.02
CA ALA A 24 -20.14 -22.71 4.85
C ALA A 24 -18.86 -23.52 4.57
N ALA A 25 -18.27 -24.14 5.59
CA ALA A 25 -17.03 -24.90 5.46
C ALA A 25 -17.21 -26.32 4.88
N GLN A 26 -18.45 -26.82 4.74
CA GLN A 26 -18.71 -28.21 4.27
C GLN A 26 -19.16 -28.33 2.81
N MET A 27 -19.34 -27.23 2.08
CA MET A 27 -19.60 -27.30 0.63
C MET A 27 -18.27 -27.22 -0.14
N GLY A 28 -17.68 -28.40 -0.34
CA GLY A 28 -16.52 -28.55 -1.20
C GLY A 28 -16.85 -28.29 -2.67
N TRP A 29 -16.09 -27.41 -3.27
CA TRP A 29 -16.04 -27.30 -4.73
C TRP A 29 -14.71 -27.89 -5.23
N SER A 30 -14.82 -28.97 -5.95
CA SER A 30 -13.75 -29.52 -6.80
C SER A 30 -14.03 -29.16 -8.25
N GLY A 31 -13.02 -28.67 -8.94
CA GLY A 31 -13.03 -28.72 -10.39
C GLY A 31 -12.48 -27.50 -11.11
N ARG A 32 -11.21 -27.63 -11.54
CA ARG A 32 -10.68 -27.58 -12.92
C ARG A 32 -10.95 -26.27 -13.70
N GLN A 33 -9.98 -25.61 -14.35
CA GLN A 33 -9.02 -26.08 -15.36
C GLN A 33 -7.93 -25.04 -15.63
N LYS A 34 -6.77 -25.56 -16.04
CA LYS A 34 -5.62 -24.85 -16.58
C LYS A 34 -5.95 -24.25 -17.96
N GLY A 35 -5.62 -22.99 -18.16
CA GLY A 35 -5.45 -22.40 -19.46
C GLY A 35 -4.08 -21.75 -19.53
N VAL A 36 -3.12 -22.46 -20.13
CA VAL A 36 -1.79 -21.97 -20.47
C VAL A 36 -1.95 -21.06 -21.71
N MET A 37 -1.59 -19.79 -21.62
CA MET A 37 -1.30 -19.00 -22.80
C MET A 37 0.20 -18.73 -22.86
N THR A 38 0.81 -19.39 -23.83
CA THR A 38 2.19 -19.26 -24.25
C THR A 38 2.45 -17.86 -24.81
N ALA A 39 3.46 -17.20 -24.25
CA ALA A 39 4.03 -16.02 -24.86
C ALA A 39 4.85 -16.43 -26.09
N SER A 40 4.50 -15.85 -27.23
CA SER A 40 5.28 -15.93 -28.46
C SER A 40 6.36 -14.84 -28.45
N SER A 41 7.59 -15.27 -28.46
CA SER A 41 8.77 -14.46 -28.72
C SER A 41 8.97 -14.32 -30.24
N GLY A 42 9.29 -13.13 -30.70
CA GLY A 42 9.75 -12.85 -32.06
C GLY A 42 10.15 -11.38 -32.13
N THR A 43 11.27 -11.08 -32.33
CA THR A 43 12.44 -11.11 -33.16
C THR A 43 13.05 -9.72 -33.23
N THR A 44 14.32 -9.65 -32.96
CA THR A 44 15.30 -8.58 -33.22
C THR A 44 15.23 -8.02 -34.65
N ALA A 45 15.38 -6.68 -34.77
CA ALA A 45 16.00 -6.07 -35.94
C ALA A 45 16.85 -4.88 -35.49
N GLU A 46 18.16 -5.04 -35.65
CA GLU A 46 19.15 -3.98 -35.69
C GLU A 46 18.84 -3.00 -36.81
N ASN A 47 19.02 -1.73 -36.58
CA ASN A 47 19.42 -0.83 -37.65
C ASN A 47 20.36 0.25 -37.15
N THR A 48 21.56 0.16 -37.65
CA THR A 48 22.67 1.11 -37.59
C THR A 48 22.46 2.28 -38.54
N GLY A 49 22.84 3.50 -38.14
CA GLY A 49 23.27 4.46 -39.15
C GLY A 49 22.96 5.93 -38.90
N SER A 50 23.97 6.68 -38.41
CA SER A 50 24.39 8.02 -38.86
C SER A 50 23.42 9.24 -38.77
N SER A 51 23.80 10.20 -37.94
CA SER A 51 23.65 11.65 -38.13
C SER A 51 24.51 12.14 -39.33
N PRO A 52 24.36 13.38 -39.90
CA PRO A 52 23.87 14.63 -39.32
C PRO A 52 23.01 15.48 -40.29
N GLY A 53 22.35 16.52 -39.79
CA GLY A 53 21.81 17.57 -40.69
C GLY A 53 20.84 18.54 -40.01
N THR A 54 21.35 19.71 -39.78
CA THR A 54 20.71 21.01 -39.51
C THR A 54 19.31 21.27 -40.06
N GLY A 55 18.46 21.87 -39.24
CA GLY A 55 17.65 23.04 -39.64
C GLY A 55 16.18 22.80 -39.94
N GLN A 56 15.44 23.63 -39.32
CA GLN A 56 14.12 24.12 -39.74
C GLN A 56 12.92 23.64 -38.93
N GLY A 57 12.32 24.63 -38.26
CA GLY A 57 11.07 24.51 -37.50
C GLY A 57 9.95 23.92 -38.36
N GLY A 58 9.66 22.67 -38.08
CA GLY A 58 8.49 21.96 -38.58
C GLY A 58 7.47 21.86 -37.45
N ALA A 59 6.28 22.40 -37.67
CA ALA A 59 5.13 22.22 -36.83
C ALA A 59 4.96 20.73 -36.48
N MET A 60 4.93 20.38 -35.21
CA MET A 60 4.55 19.06 -34.75
C MET A 60 3.19 18.72 -35.36
N PRO A 61 3.03 17.55 -35.99
CA PRO A 61 1.70 17.12 -36.41
C PRO A 61 0.86 16.92 -35.14
N SER A 62 -0.14 17.77 -34.97
CA SER A 62 -1.20 17.65 -33.99
C SER A 62 -2.10 16.48 -34.38
N GLY A 63 -1.74 15.27 -33.97
CA GLY A 63 -2.45 14.07 -34.40
C GLY A 63 -2.07 12.83 -33.62
N LEU A 64 -1.92 12.93 -32.28
CA LEU A 64 -2.12 11.75 -31.45
C LEU A 64 -3.61 11.42 -31.47
N PRO A 65 -4.02 10.16 -31.71
CA PRO A 65 -5.41 9.77 -31.60
C PRO A 65 -5.91 10.12 -30.20
N GLN A 66 -6.67 11.19 -30.08
CA GLN A 66 -7.44 11.48 -28.88
C GLN A 66 -8.55 10.45 -28.80
N GLY A 67 -8.54 9.65 -27.76
CA GLY A 67 -9.74 8.91 -27.46
C GLY A 67 -9.58 7.48 -27.03
N HIS A 68 -8.80 7.23 -25.96
CA HIS A 68 -9.29 6.22 -25.05
C HIS A 68 -10.48 6.87 -24.30
N PRO A 69 -11.68 6.20 -24.28
CA PRO A 69 -12.76 6.68 -23.45
C PRO A 69 -12.23 6.86 -22.00
N PRO A 70 -12.68 7.89 -21.28
CA PRO A 70 -12.25 8.07 -19.89
C PRO A 70 -12.49 6.76 -19.16
N ILE A 71 -11.45 6.27 -18.50
CA ILE A 71 -11.53 5.03 -17.70
C ILE A 71 -12.58 5.29 -16.63
N ASP A 72 -13.68 4.54 -16.66
CA ASP A 72 -14.70 4.61 -15.60
C ASP A 72 -14.18 3.90 -14.36
N ASN A 73 -13.63 4.68 -13.42
CA ASN A 73 -13.11 4.17 -12.17
C ASN A 73 -14.17 3.42 -11.35
N ALA A 74 -15.45 3.83 -11.46
CA ALA A 74 -16.54 3.15 -10.77
C ALA A 74 -16.78 1.74 -11.33
N LEU A 75 -16.64 1.57 -12.65
CA LEU A 75 -16.73 0.26 -13.28
C LEU A 75 -15.60 -0.68 -12.85
N ILE A 76 -14.36 -0.16 -12.77
CA ILE A 76 -13.20 -0.94 -12.30
C ILE A 76 -13.39 -1.38 -10.85
N ILE A 77 -13.80 -0.46 -9.97
CA ILE A 77 -14.08 -0.76 -8.56
C ILE A 77 -15.13 -1.87 -8.46
N LYS A 78 -16.24 -1.72 -9.19
CA LYS A 78 -17.33 -2.71 -9.20
C LYS A 78 -16.83 -4.07 -9.66
N GLN A 79 -16.09 -4.12 -10.76
CA GLN A 79 -15.55 -5.37 -11.30
C GLN A 79 -14.62 -6.07 -10.30
N LEU A 80 -13.69 -5.35 -9.66
CA LEU A 80 -12.80 -5.91 -8.64
C LEU A 80 -13.55 -6.37 -7.39
N GLN A 81 -14.63 -5.68 -7.02
CA GLN A 81 -15.51 -6.12 -5.91
C GLN A 81 -16.24 -7.42 -6.23
N GLU A 82 -16.77 -7.55 -7.44
CA GLU A 82 -17.43 -8.78 -7.91
C GLU A 82 -16.42 -9.93 -8.00
N GLU A 83 -15.21 -9.67 -8.53
CA GLU A 83 -14.13 -10.66 -8.59
C GLU A 83 -13.72 -11.14 -7.18
N ALA A 84 -13.63 -10.24 -6.20
CA ALA A 84 -13.35 -10.59 -4.81
C ALA A 84 -14.45 -11.45 -4.16
N GLN A 85 -15.71 -11.23 -4.54
CA GLN A 85 -16.83 -12.08 -4.08
C GLN A 85 -16.79 -13.48 -4.69
N GLN A 86 -16.38 -13.58 -5.96
CA GLN A 86 -16.26 -14.86 -6.67
C GLN A 86 -15.03 -15.66 -6.20
N ASN A 87 -13.98 -14.99 -5.74
CA ASN A 87 -12.71 -15.59 -5.33
C ASN A 87 -12.33 -15.16 -3.88
N PRO A 88 -13.12 -15.54 -2.87
CA PRO A 88 -13.00 -15.00 -1.51
C PRO A 88 -11.73 -15.44 -0.76
N LYS A 89 -10.93 -16.35 -1.32
CA LYS A 89 -9.69 -16.84 -0.74
C LYS A 89 -8.43 -16.32 -1.43
N ASP A 90 -8.58 -15.59 -2.52
CA ASP A 90 -7.46 -14.98 -3.24
C ASP A 90 -7.07 -13.66 -2.60
N PRO A 91 -5.86 -13.53 -1.98
CA PRO A 91 -5.41 -12.29 -1.35
C PRO A 91 -5.08 -11.18 -2.35
N ASP A 92 -4.83 -11.52 -3.61
CA ASP A 92 -4.34 -10.58 -4.62
C ASP A 92 -5.47 -9.69 -5.16
N ILE A 93 -6.70 -10.18 -5.18
CA ILE A 93 -7.83 -9.41 -5.67
C ILE A 93 -8.15 -8.24 -4.73
N PRO A 94 -8.35 -8.43 -3.41
CA PRO A 94 -8.51 -7.30 -2.50
C PRO A 94 -7.28 -6.39 -2.47
N LEU A 95 -6.06 -6.91 -2.70
CA LEU A 95 -4.86 -6.09 -2.84
C LEU A 95 -4.92 -5.17 -4.06
N LYS A 96 -5.30 -5.70 -5.23
CA LYS A 96 -5.47 -4.91 -6.46
C LYS A 96 -6.48 -3.78 -6.26
N LEU A 97 -7.60 -4.07 -5.61
CA LEU A 97 -8.62 -3.05 -5.34
C LEU A 97 -8.13 -2.01 -4.33
N ALA A 98 -7.39 -2.44 -3.29
CA ALA A 98 -6.78 -1.54 -2.32
C ALA A 98 -5.81 -0.57 -3.00
N ASN A 99 -4.90 -1.09 -3.84
CA ASN A 99 -3.94 -0.28 -4.60
C ASN A 99 -4.66 0.70 -5.54
N PHE A 100 -5.67 0.23 -6.26
CA PHE A 100 -6.46 1.09 -7.15
C PHE A 100 -7.12 2.25 -6.39
N LEU A 101 -7.76 1.96 -5.23
CA LEU A 101 -8.39 2.97 -4.38
C LEU A 101 -7.34 3.94 -3.78
N TYR A 102 -6.17 3.43 -3.39
CA TYR A 102 -5.05 4.22 -2.90
C TYR A 102 -4.56 5.23 -3.95
N ASP A 103 -4.40 4.79 -5.20
CA ASP A 103 -3.98 5.64 -6.32
C ASP A 103 -5.03 6.73 -6.63
N GLN A 104 -6.33 6.42 -6.40
CA GLN A 104 -7.41 7.39 -6.48
C GLN A 104 -7.53 8.28 -5.22
N ARG A 105 -6.60 8.17 -4.26
CA ARG A 105 -6.62 8.86 -2.95
C ARG A 105 -7.85 8.57 -2.10
N GLN A 106 -8.54 7.47 -2.37
CA GLN A 106 -9.67 6.99 -1.57
C GLN A 106 -9.14 6.15 -0.40
N TYR A 107 -8.29 6.78 0.44
CA TYR A 107 -7.55 6.09 1.50
C TYR A 107 -8.44 5.34 2.51
N PRO A 108 -9.59 5.86 2.94
CA PRO A 108 -10.46 5.12 3.86
C PRO A 108 -10.93 3.77 3.28
N GLN A 109 -11.32 3.75 2.00
CA GLN A 109 -11.73 2.51 1.34
C GLN A 109 -10.51 1.60 1.06
N ALA A 110 -9.37 2.17 0.69
CA ALA A 110 -8.14 1.40 0.50
C ALA A 110 -7.73 0.65 1.77
N ILE A 111 -7.84 1.29 2.95
CA ILE A 111 -7.57 0.67 4.26
C ILE A 111 -8.41 -0.60 4.44
N GLU A 112 -9.71 -0.56 4.16
CA GLU A 112 -10.59 -1.72 4.30
C GLU A 112 -10.15 -2.90 3.41
N TRP A 113 -9.74 -2.60 2.18
CA TRP A 113 -9.33 -3.63 1.23
C TRP A 113 -7.93 -4.16 1.49
N TYR A 114 -6.98 -3.32 1.94
CA TYR A 114 -5.69 -3.81 2.45
C TYR A 114 -5.87 -4.74 3.66
N GLN A 115 -6.78 -4.41 4.59
CA GLN A 115 -7.07 -5.29 5.72
C GLN A 115 -7.64 -6.64 5.28
N LYS A 116 -8.52 -6.67 4.27
CA LYS A 116 -9.05 -7.91 3.69
C LYS A 116 -7.93 -8.75 3.04
N SER A 117 -7.05 -8.13 2.27
CA SER A 117 -5.90 -8.81 1.68
C SER A 117 -4.98 -9.40 2.75
N LEU A 118 -4.65 -8.61 3.78
CA LEU A 118 -3.78 -9.03 4.88
C LEU A 118 -4.41 -10.07 5.81
N ALA A 119 -5.73 -10.17 5.87
CA ALA A 119 -6.42 -11.27 6.55
C ALA A 119 -6.19 -12.61 5.85
N LEU A 120 -6.02 -12.60 4.52
CA LEU A 120 -5.74 -13.79 3.70
C LEU A 120 -4.23 -14.06 3.59
N ASN A 121 -3.40 -13.02 3.51
CA ASN A 121 -1.95 -13.10 3.46
C ASN A 121 -1.28 -12.15 4.47
N PRO A 122 -1.19 -12.54 5.75
CA PRO A 122 -0.68 -11.67 6.81
C PRO A 122 0.80 -11.32 6.69
N ASN A 123 1.57 -12.04 5.88
CA ASN A 123 3.01 -11.82 5.70
C ASN A 123 3.35 -10.94 4.49
N ASN A 124 2.36 -10.35 3.82
CA ASN A 124 2.63 -9.42 2.72
C ASN A 124 3.15 -8.09 3.27
N VAL A 125 4.47 -7.94 3.27
CA VAL A 125 5.19 -6.76 3.78
C VAL A 125 4.79 -5.49 3.02
N ASN A 126 4.68 -5.57 1.68
CA ASN A 126 4.30 -4.43 0.85
C ASN A 126 2.88 -3.95 1.17
N ALA A 127 1.90 -4.86 1.14
CA ALA A 127 0.51 -4.52 1.46
C ALA A 127 0.36 -3.90 2.86
N ARG A 128 1.14 -4.39 3.83
CA ARG A 128 1.16 -3.86 5.18
C ARG A 128 1.79 -2.46 5.25
N THR A 129 2.84 -2.24 4.48
CA THR A 129 3.47 -0.91 4.35
C THR A 129 2.50 0.09 3.72
N ASP A 130 1.81 -0.31 2.65
CA ASP A 130 0.84 0.54 1.96
C ASP A 130 -0.38 0.85 2.83
N LEU A 131 -0.86 -0.14 3.61
CA LEU A 131 -1.87 0.07 4.66
C LEU A 131 -1.42 1.13 5.67
N GLY A 132 -0.17 1.04 6.15
CA GLY A 132 0.41 2.04 7.03
C GLY A 132 0.42 3.43 6.41
N THR A 133 0.77 3.53 5.14
CA THR A 133 0.79 4.80 4.40
C THR A 133 -0.62 5.36 4.20
N ALA A 134 -1.62 4.51 3.93
CA ALA A 134 -3.01 4.93 3.85
C ALA A 134 -3.53 5.48 5.20
N TYR A 135 -3.14 4.86 6.32
CA TYR A 135 -3.43 5.41 7.66
C TYR A 135 -2.77 6.78 7.88
N TYR A 136 -1.52 6.96 7.45
CA TYR A 136 -0.84 8.25 7.56
C TYR A 136 -1.57 9.35 6.78
N TYR A 137 -2.01 9.08 5.54
CA TYR A 137 -2.76 10.05 4.74
C TYR A 137 -4.16 10.37 5.29
N THR A 138 -4.70 9.52 6.16
CA THR A 138 -5.94 9.80 6.90
C THR A 138 -5.70 10.44 8.28
N GLY A 139 -4.46 10.88 8.58
CA GLY A 139 -4.10 11.53 9.84
C GLY A 139 -3.89 10.58 11.01
N GLN A 140 -3.87 9.27 10.77
CA GLN A 140 -3.76 8.23 11.78
C GLN A 140 -2.31 7.74 11.94
N SER A 141 -1.40 8.67 12.28
CA SER A 141 0.06 8.39 12.36
C SER A 141 0.41 7.25 13.32
N GLY A 142 -0.34 7.08 14.41
CA GLY A 142 -0.14 5.98 15.36
C GLY A 142 -0.43 4.60 14.75
N GLU A 143 -1.54 4.45 14.02
CA GLU A 143 -1.86 3.20 13.32
C GLU A 143 -0.90 2.95 12.16
N ALA A 144 -0.45 4.00 11.46
CA ALA A 144 0.60 3.89 10.45
C ALA A 144 1.88 3.27 11.02
N LEU A 145 2.40 3.81 12.12
CA LEU A 145 3.61 3.29 12.78
C LEU A 145 3.43 1.87 13.29
N LYS A 146 2.24 1.50 13.75
CA LYS A 146 1.92 0.12 14.15
C LYS A 146 2.00 -0.84 12.95
N GLN A 147 1.46 -0.48 11.79
CA GLN A 147 1.57 -1.29 10.57
C GLN A 147 3.03 -1.41 10.11
N TYR A 148 3.79 -0.32 10.12
CA TYR A 148 5.22 -0.34 9.78
C TYR A 148 6.04 -1.20 10.74
N SER A 149 5.75 -1.15 12.05
CA SER A 149 6.40 -2.01 13.04
C SER A 149 6.16 -3.50 12.74
N GLN A 150 4.93 -3.86 12.38
CA GLN A 150 4.60 -5.23 11.99
C GLN A 150 5.25 -5.62 10.65
N SER A 151 5.36 -4.69 9.70
CA SER A 151 6.07 -4.89 8.44
C SER A 151 7.55 -5.19 8.68
N LEU A 152 8.22 -4.38 9.52
CA LEU A 152 9.62 -4.56 9.89
C LEU A 152 9.86 -5.76 10.83
N ALA A 153 8.85 -6.29 11.50
CA ALA A 153 8.95 -7.56 12.21
C ALA A 153 9.03 -8.76 11.26
N ILE A 154 8.45 -8.65 10.06
CA ILE A 154 8.52 -9.68 9.01
C ILE A 154 9.80 -9.51 8.19
N ASP A 155 10.10 -8.28 7.74
CA ASP A 155 11.31 -7.92 7.00
C ASP A 155 11.96 -6.69 7.63
N PRO A 156 12.95 -6.86 8.51
CA PRO A 156 13.62 -5.76 9.20
C PRO A 156 14.33 -4.76 8.26
N ASP A 157 14.72 -5.21 7.08
CA ASP A 157 15.51 -4.45 6.11
C ASP A 157 14.64 -3.89 4.96
N HIS A 158 13.32 -3.94 5.09
CA HIS A 158 12.40 -3.42 4.07
C HIS A 158 12.52 -1.90 3.92
N LYS A 159 13.30 -1.48 2.93
CA LYS A 159 13.66 -0.07 2.71
C LYS A 159 12.46 0.89 2.56
N PRO A 160 11.37 0.53 1.83
CA PRO A 160 10.19 1.39 1.76
C PRO A 160 9.55 1.64 3.13
N THR A 161 9.47 0.60 3.99
CA THR A 161 8.94 0.77 5.34
C THR A 161 9.83 1.65 6.20
N LEU A 162 11.16 1.45 6.16
CA LEU A 162 12.12 2.30 6.90
C LEU A 162 11.99 3.76 6.48
N LEU A 163 11.88 4.03 5.18
CA LEU A 163 11.66 5.38 4.66
C LEU A 163 10.37 6.02 5.22
N ASN A 164 9.26 5.27 5.19
CA ASN A 164 7.98 5.74 5.71
C ASN A 164 8.01 5.95 7.24
N VAL A 165 8.72 5.09 7.99
CA VAL A 165 8.94 5.28 9.43
C VAL A 165 9.68 6.60 9.71
N ILE A 166 10.70 6.95 8.92
CA ILE A 166 11.40 8.22 9.06
C ILE A 166 10.43 9.39 8.85
N VAL A 167 9.68 9.38 7.74
CA VAL A 167 8.75 10.45 7.37
C VAL A 167 7.67 10.64 8.45
N VAL A 168 7.01 9.55 8.85
CA VAL A 168 5.89 9.64 9.81
C VAL A 168 6.38 10.03 11.20
N ASN A 169 7.58 9.61 11.63
CA ASN A 169 8.14 10.06 12.91
C ASN A 169 8.62 11.51 12.86
N LEU A 170 9.04 11.99 11.69
CA LEU A 170 9.50 13.37 11.53
C LEU A 170 8.33 14.36 11.41
N GLU A 171 7.34 14.03 10.59
CA GLU A 171 6.27 14.95 10.19
C GLU A 171 4.93 14.66 10.90
N GLY A 172 4.68 13.42 11.30
CA GLY A 172 3.41 13.00 11.89
C GLY A 172 3.41 12.93 13.42
N THR A 173 4.47 12.41 14.04
CA THR A 173 4.54 12.26 15.51
C THR A 173 5.61 13.11 16.15
N HIS A 174 6.47 13.76 15.38
CA HIS A 174 7.61 14.56 15.84
C HIS A 174 8.58 13.80 16.75
N ASN A 175 8.66 12.49 16.60
CA ASN A 175 9.58 11.63 17.36
C ASN A 175 10.94 11.56 16.64
N LEU A 176 11.77 12.59 16.86
CA LEU A 176 13.05 12.72 16.18
C LEU A 176 14.03 11.56 16.50
N ALA A 177 13.97 11.00 17.69
CA ALA A 177 14.81 9.87 18.07
C ALA A 177 14.47 8.61 17.25
N ALA A 178 13.18 8.30 17.09
CA ALA A 178 12.73 7.18 16.28
C ALA A 178 13.02 7.40 14.79
N ALA A 179 12.83 8.63 14.29
CA ALA A 179 13.16 8.99 12.92
C ALA A 179 14.67 8.83 12.64
N ARG A 180 15.54 9.29 13.55
CA ARG A 180 17.00 9.13 13.44
C ARG A 180 17.39 7.66 13.40
N LYS A 181 16.88 6.86 14.33
CA LYS A 181 17.17 5.41 14.36
C LYS A 181 16.81 4.71 13.04
N ALA A 182 15.66 5.02 12.47
CA ALA A 182 15.25 4.45 11.19
C ALA A 182 16.12 4.97 10.04
N TRP A 183 16.52 6.25 10.07
CA TRP A 183 17.43 6.84 9.09
C TRP A 183 18.81 6.16 9.12
N ASP A 184 19.39 5.97 10.31
CA ASP A 184 20.68 5.30 10.47
C ASP A 184 20.64 3.86 9.93
N HIS A 185 19.53 3.15 10.17
CA HIS A 185 19.33 1.81 9.63
C HIS A 185 19.26 1.83 8.10
N LEU A 186 18.42 2.68 7.51
CA LEU A 186 18.30 2.80 6.06
C LEU A 186 19.62 3.24 5.41
N HIS A 187 20.34 4.18 6.02
CA HIS A 187 21.64 4.64 5.53
C HIS A 187 22.70 3.53 5.52
N LYS A 188 22.69 2.67 6.51
CA LYS A 188 23.58 1.51 6.57
C LYS A 188 23.27 0.48 5.48
N LEU A 189 21.99 0.27 5.16
CA LEU A 189 21.54 -0.68 4.14
C LEU A 189 21.74 -0.15 2.73
N ASP A 190 21.53 1.14 2.54
CA ASP A 190 21.49 1.79 1.24
C ASP A 190 22.02 3.24 1.34
N PRO A 191 23.36 3.41 1.49
CA PRO A 191 23.96 4.73 1.67
C PRO A 191 23.77 5.65 0.44
N ALA A 192 23.48 5.08 -0.73
CA ALA A 192 23.22 5.81 -1.97
C ALA A 192 21.74 6.17 -2.19
N ASN A 193 20.85 5.86 -1.23
CA ASN A 193 19.43 6.17 -1.37
C ASN A 193 19.20 7.67 -1.55
N PRO A 194 18.54 8.09 -2.65
CA PRO A 194 18.40 9.50 -3.01
C PRO A 194 17.56 10.33 -2.01
N SER A 195 16.75 9.69 -1.17
CA SER A 195 15.94 10.38 -0.16
C SER A 195 16.71 10.74 1.12
N LEU A 196 17.84 10.07 1.39
CA LEU A 196 18.58 10.23 2.64
C LEU A 196 19.12 11.65 2.89
N PRO A 197 19.71 12.36 1.89
CA PRO A 197 20.23 13.69 2.13
C PRO A 197 19.16 14.70 2.57
N GLY A 198 17.99 14.69 1.90
CA GLY A 198 16.88 15.57 2.24
C GLY A 198 16.27 15.25 3.61
N LEU A 199 16.13 13.97 3.94
CA LEU A 199 15.64 13.53 5.26
C LEU A 199 16.64 13.89 6.38
N LYS A 200 17.94 13.76 6.12
CA LYS A 200 18.97 14.20 7.08
C LYS A 200 18.87 15.68 7.37
N GLN A 201 18.76 16.52 6.35
CA GLN A 201 18.60 17.95 6.51
C GLN A 201 17.39 18.29 7.37
N LYS A 202 16.23 17.66 7.13
CA LYS A 202 15.02 17.85 7.94
C LYS A 202 15.22 17.42 9.39
N LEU A 203 15.87 16.27 9.61
CA LEU A 203 16.20 15.75 10.96
C LEU A 203 17.10 16.73 11.72
N ASP A 204 18.16 17.24 11.10
CA ASP A 204 19.11 18.15 11.72
C ASP A 204 18.46 19.51 12.04
N ALA A 205 17.63 20.04 11.13
CA ALA A 205 16.86 21.27 11.35
C ALA A 205 15.86 21.14 12.51
N ALA A 206 15.16 20.01 12.60
CA ALA A 206 14.20 19.76 13.68
C ALA A 206 14.90 19.61 15.07
N GLN A 207 16.12 19.08 15.11
CA GLN A 207 16.93 19.01 16.34
C GLN A 207 17.43 20.40 16.79
N GLY A 208 17.87 21.25 15.85
CA GLY A 208 18.30 22.61 16.15
C GLY A 208 17.21 23.46 16.77
N SER A 209 16.00 23.39 16.22
CA SER A 209 14.85 24.13 16.75
C SER A 209 14.41 23.71 18.16
N SER A 210 14.66 22.44 18.52
CA SER A 210 14.36 21.92 19.88
C SER A 210 15.40 22.33 20.91
N GLY A 211 16.65 22.60 20.51
CA GLY A 211 17.75 23.03 21.38
C GLY A 211 17.64 24.49 21.84
N ASP A 212 17.18 25.38 20.97
CA ASP A 212 17.05 26.81 21.28
C ASP A 212 15.90 27.11 22.26
N ALA A 213 14.85 26.27 22.27
CA ALA A 213 13.72 26.44 23.20
C ALA A 213 14.05 26.14 24.67
N THR A 214 15.12 25.34 24.94
CA THR A 214 15.55 24.98 26.30
C THR A 214 16.63 25.90 26.87
N SER A 215 17.24 26.75 26.06
CA SER A 215 18.30 27.70 26.50
C SER A 215 17.77 29.09 26.89
N SER A 216 16.46 29.33 26.82
CA SER A 216 15.83 30.64 27.07
C SER A 216 14.99 30.69 28.36
N GLN A 217 15.22 29.76 29.35
CA GLN A 217 14.59 29.82 30.68
C GLN A 217 15.61 30.04 31.79
#